data_8e53caffbd615bce4e3ce1194726175e
#
_entry.id   8e53caffbd615bce4e3ce1194726175e
#
_cell.length_a   1.000
_cell.length_b   1.000
_cell.length_c   1.000
_cell.angle_alpha   90.00
_cell.angle_beta   90.00
_cell.angle_gamma   90.00
#
_symmetry.space_group_name_H-M   'P 1'
#
loop_
_entity.id
_entity.type
_entity.pdbx_description
1 polymer ?
#
loop_
_entity_poly.entity_id
_entity_poly.type
_entity_poly.pdbx_seq_one_letter_code
_entity_poly.pdbx_strand_id
1 'polypeptide(L)'
;MRKIAIVSFQGEMSCFVHALLNVWNYHERGYETALIIEGASTRLLSDIPNSPKGELWGKIKEAGLIKSVCKACAAQMGTLQEAEKQGLPIDSALSGHSDLEPFSRDGYEIILF
;
A
#
# COMPACT_ATOMS: atom_id res chain seq x y z
N MET A 1 -16.82 8.36 -11.56
CA MET A 1 -15.86 8.51 -10.44
C MET A 1 -14.48 8.11 -10.91
N ARG A 2 -13.51 8.97 -10.69
CA ARG A 2 -12.12 8.65 -11.03
C ARG A 2 -11.53 7.71 -9.99
N LYS A 3 -10.72 6.79 -10.47
CA LYS A 3 -10.08 5.77 -9.63
C LYS A 3 -8.57 5.89 -9.75
N ILE A 4 -7.89 5.89 -8.61
CA ILE A 4 -6.45 6.03 -8.55
C ILE A 4 -5.84 4.91 -7.70
N ALA A 5 -4.83 4.24 -8.23
CA ALA A 5 -4.08 3.24 -7.48
C ALA A 5 -2.65 3.76 -7.30
N ILE A 6 -2.26 3.94 -6.07
CA ILE A 6 -0.91 4.39 -5.72
C ILE A 6 -0.12 3.16 -5.30
N VAL A 7 0.98 2.91 -6.02
CA VAL A 7 1.85 1.77 -5.77
C VAL A 7 3.10 2.29 -5.09
N SER A 8 3.35 1.83 -3.87
CA SER A 8 4.56 2.14 -3.13
C SER A 8 5.55 1.00 -3.36
N PHE A 9 6.71 1.32 -3.94
CA PHE A 9 7.75 0.35 -4.23
C PHE A 9 9.06 0.64 -3.51
N GLN A 10 9.44 1.92 -3.44
CA GLN A 10 10.73 2.33 -2.87
C GLN A 10 10.77 2.10 -1.37
N GLY A 11 11.93 1.61 -0.87
CA GLY A 11 12.09 1.24 0.52
C GLY A 11 12.51 2.38 1.45
N GLU A 12 12.53 3.61 0.98
CA GLU A 12 12.85 4.76 1.82
C GLU A 12 11.61 5.32 2.47
N MET A 13 11.71 5.63 3.77
CA MET A 13 10.56 6.13 4.52
C MET A 13 9.99 7.41 3.91
N SER A 14 10.85 8.30 3.39
CA SER A 14 10.35 9.53 2.77
C SER A 14 9.48 9.26 1.55
N CYS A 15 9.85 8.29 0.72
CA CYS A 15 9.03 7.91 -0.44
C CYS A 15 7.70 7.30 0.01
N PHE A 16 7.76 6.45 1.03
CA PHE A 16 6.57 5.80 1.56
C PHE A 16 5.60 6.83 2.15
N VAL A 17 6.13 7.80 2.90
CA VAL A 17 5.31 8.86 3.47
C VAL A 17 4.64 9.69 2.37
N HIS A 18 5.36 10.01 1.29
CA HIS A 18 4.76 10.73 0.15
C HIS A 18 3.62 9.92 -0.47
N ALA A 19 3.78 8.61 -0.60
CA ALA A 19 2.71 7.75 -1.08
C ALA A 19 1.48 7.82 -0.16
N LEU A 20 1.70 7.73 1.16
CA LEU A 20 0.59 7.81 2.13
C LEU A 20 -0.12 9.15 2.08
N LEU A 21 0.63 10.24 1.97
CA LEU A 21 0.05 11.58 1.88
C LEU A 21 -0.82 11.71 0.63
N ASN A 22 -0.36 11.16 -0.50
CA ASN A 22 -1.14 11.22 -1.72
C ASN A 22 -2.37 10.33 -1.67
N VAL A 23 -2.27 9.14 -1.09
CA VAL A 23 -3.44 8.28 -0.88
C VAL A 23 -4.52 9.04 -0.13
N TRP A 24 -4.16 9.66 0.98
CA TRP A 24 -5.13 10.38 1.79
C TRP A 24 -5.70 11.59 1.06
N ASN A 25 -4.85 12.32 0.33
CA ASN A 25 -5.29 13.50 -0.42
C ASN A 25 -6.29 13.14 -1.52
N TYR A 26 -6.02 12.09 -2.30
CA TYR A 26 -6.96 11.64 -3.32
C TYR A 26 -8.26 11.16 -2.70
N HIS A 27 -8.15 10.43 -1.59
CA HIS A 27 -9.34 9.95 -0.88
C HIS A 27 -10.23 11.11 -0.42
N GLU A 28 -9.64 12.12 0.19
CA GLU A 28 -10.38 13.28 0.67
C GLU A 28 -11.01 14.10 -0.45
N ARG A 29 -10.43 14.03 -1.64
CA ARG A 29 -10.98 14.72 -2.82
C ARG A 29 -12.01 13.91 -3.58
N GLY A 30 -12.43 12.78 -3.03
CA GLY A 30 -13.53 12.00 -3.59
C GLY A 30 -13.15 10.95 -4.62
N TYR A 31 -11.85 10.69 -4.82
CA TYR A 31 -11.43 9.60 -5.71
C TYR A 31 -11.63 8.26 -5.03
N GLU A 32 -11.97 7.25 -5.83
CA GLU A 32 -11.86 5.87 -5.35
C GLU A 32 -10.38 5.52 -5.35
N THR A 33 -9.81 5.29 -4.16
CA THR A 33 -8.36 5.24 -3.98
C THR A 33 -7.92 3.88 -3.48
N ALA A 34 -6.85 3.35 -4.06
CA ALA A 34 -6.23 2.11 -3.62
C ALA A 34 -4.76 2.35 -3.34
N LEU A 35 -4.26 1.80 -2.23
CA LEU A 35 -2.84 1.75 -1.93
C LEU A 35 -2.37 0.31 -2.10
N ILE A 36 -1.32 0.14 -2.90
CA ILE A 36 -0.68 -1.15 -3.14
C ILE A 36 0.75 -1.05 -2.65
N ILE A 37 1.15 -1.94 -1.75
CA ILE A 37 2.47 -1.91 -1.13
C ILE A 37 3.27 -3.11 -1.61
N GLU A 38 4.35 -2.85 -2.34
CA GLU A 38 5.20 -3.92 -2.86
C GLU A 38 6.66 -3.52 -2.88
N GLY A 39 7.51 -4.44 -3.32
CA GLY A 39 8.94 -4.20 -3.39
C GLY A 39 9.55 -3.90 -2.03
N ALA A 40 10.57 -3.08 -2.03
CA ALA A 40 11.31 -2.75 -0.81
C ALA A 40 10.47 -1.98 0.21
N SER A 41 9.38 -1.33 -0.21
CA SER A 41 8.53 -0.59 0.73
C SER A 41 7.85 -1.50 1.77
N THR A 42 7.72 -2.80 1.46
CA THR A 42 7.14 -3.74 2.44
C THR A 42 7.96 -3.83 3.72
N ARG A 43 9.26 -3.51 3.68
CA ARG A 43 10.10 -3.52 4.88
C ARG A 43 9.65 -2.50 5.93
N LEU A 44 8.91 -1.47 5.49
CA LEU A 44 8.49 -0.38 6.38
C LEU A 44 7.21 -0.69 7.16
N LEU A 45 6.56 -1.83 6.88
CA LEU A 45 5.31 -2.20 7.55
C LEU A 45 5.46 -2.36 9.06
N SER A 46 6.65 -2.75 9.53
CA SER A 46 6.92 -2.88 10.95
C SER A 46 7.18 -1.53 11.63
N ASP A 47 7.71 -0.57 10.89
CA ASP A 47 8.13 0.72 11.46
C ASP A 47 7.05 1.79 11.39
N ILE A 48 6.21 1.76 10.35
CA ILE A 48 5.27 2.85 10.08
C ILE A 48 4.26 3.08 11.22
N PRO A 49 3.72 2.05 11.90
CA PRO A 49 2.75 2.31 12.97
C PRO A 49 3.32 3.14 14.12
N ASN A 50 4.62 3.00 14.40
CA ASN A 50 5.28 3.69 15.51
C ASN A 50 6.08 4.91 15.04
N SER A 51 5.93 5.30 13.79
CA SER A 51 6.59 6.46 13.20
C SER A 51 5.78 7.73 13.46
N PRO A 52 6.34 8.92 13.16
CA PRO A 52 5.57 10.16 13.21
C PRO A 52 4.33 10.17 12.31
N LYS A 53 4.26 9.26 11.33
CA LYS A 53 3.10 9.11 10.43
C LYS A 53 2.21 7.93 10.79
N GLY A 54 2.36 7.38 11.98
CA GLY A 54 1.54 6.26 12.43
C GLY A 54 0.05 6.59 12.49
N GLU A 55 -0.30 7.83 12.83
CA GLU A 55 -1.70 8.25 12.84
C GLU A 55 -2.30 8.27 11.43
N LEU A 56 -1.55 8.79 10.46
CA LEU A 56 -1.97 8.77 9.05
C LEU A 56 -2.14 7.33 8.54
N TRP A 57 -1.19 6.48 8.87
CA TRP A 57 -1.25 5.06 8.54
C TRP A 57 -2.54 4.43 9.08
N GLY A 58 -2.87 4.71 10.34
CA GLY A 58 -4.08 4.20 10.98
C GLY A 58 -5.35 4.67 10.28
N LYS A 59 -5.41 5.94 9.86
CA LYS A 59 -6.54 6.48 9.12
C LYS A 59 -6.72 5.78 7.78
N ILE A 60 -5.62 5.53 7.07
CA ILE A 60 -5.65 4.86 5.78
C ILE A 60 -6.16 3.44 5.93
N LYS A 61 -5.69 2.73 6.95
CA LYS A 61 -6.17 1.37 7.24
C LYS A 61 -7.66 1.36 7.57
N GLU A 62 -8.08 2.25 8.45
CA GLU A 62 -9.47 2.32 8.89
C GLU A 62 -10.41 2.64 7.74
N ALA A 63 -9.97 3.50 6.82
CA ALA A 63 -10.76 3.83 5.64
C ALA A 63 -10.79 2.71 4.58
N GLY A 64 -10.05 1.63 4.79
CA GLY A 64 -10.03 0.50 3.87
C GLY A 64 -9.32 0.76 2.55
N LEU A 65 -8.34 1.66 2.55
CA LEU A 65 -7.69 2.08 1.32
C LEU A 65 -6.53 1.18 0.91
N ILE A 66 -6.00 0.35 1.83
CA ILE A 66 -4.93 -0.60 1.49
C ILE A 66 -5.56 -1.81 0.82
N LYS A 67 -5.26 -2.01 -0.45
CA LYS A 67 -5.91 -3.06 -1.24
C LYS A 67 -5.01 -4.26 -1.53
N SER A 68 -3.70 -4.11 -1.38
CA SER A 68 -2.77 -5.20 -1.67
C SER A 68 -1.43 -4.98 -1.00
N VAL A 69 -0.91 -6.02 -0.36
CA VAL A 69 0.47 -6.09 0.11
C VAL A 69 1.10 -7.30 -0.56
N CYS A 70 2.22 -7.09 -1.23
CA CYS A 70 2.93 -8.16 -1.96
C CYS A 70 3.47 -9.19 -0.97
N LYS A 71 2.97 -10.44 -1.08
CA LYS A 71 3.36 -11.50 -0.16
C LYS A 71 4.85 -11.83 -0.26
N ALA A 72 5.35 -12.07 -1.48
CA ALA A 72 6.75 -12.44 -1.68
C ALA A 72 7.68 -11.32 -1.19
N CYS A 73 7.32 -10.07 -1.45
CA CYS A 73 8.13 -8.94 -1.03
C CYS A 73 8.16 -8.81 0.49
N ALA A 74 7.00 -8.93 1.14
CA ALA A 74 6.93 -8.85 2.61
C ALA A 74 7.69 -10.02 3.27
N ALA A 75 7.58 -11.21 2.71
CA ALA A 75 8.32 -12.37 3.21
C ALA A 75 9.82 -12.14 3.11
N GLN A 76 10.29 -11.64 1.96
CA GLN A 76 11.70 -11.36 1.74
C GLN A 76 12.22 -10.26 2.67
N MET A 77 11.42 -9.27 2.95
CA MET A 77 11.78 -8.16 3.85
C MET A 77 11.57 -8.48 5.32
N GLY A 78 11.04 -9.65 5.64
CA GLY A 78 10.84 -10.08 7.03
C GLY A 78 9.64 -9.45 7.72
N THR A 79 8.67 -8.94 6.97
CA THR A 79 7.51 -8.23 7.53
C THR A 79 6.17 -8.92 7.27
N LEU A 80 6.17 -10.14 6.71
CA LEU A 80 4.92 -10.81 6.38
C LEU A 80 4.05 -11.04 7.62
N GLN A 81 4.66 -11.48 8.73
CA GLN A 81 3.90 -11.70 9.97
C GLN A 81 3.31 -10.39 10.49
N GLU A 82 4.04 -9.29 10.39
CA GLU A 82 3.55 -8.00 10.81
C GLU A 82 2.36 -7.55 9.94
N ALA A 83 2.46 -7.78 8.62
CA ALA A 83 1.36 -7.47 7.71
C ALA A 83 0.10 -8.27 8.07
N GLU A 84 0.26 -9.55 8.37
CA GLU A 84 -0.85 -10.40 8.79
C GLU A 84 -1.43 -9.95 10.12
N LYS A 85 -0.57 -9.59 11.06
CA LYS A 85 -0.98 -9.10 12.38
C LYS A 85 -1.80 -7.81 12.27
N GLN A 86 -1.44 -6.93 11.33
CA GLN A 86 -2.18 -5.70 11.09
C GLN A 86 -3.48 -5.93 10.29
N GLY A 87 -3.74 -7.14 9.84
CA GLY A 87 -4.93 -7.45 9.07
C GLY A 87 -4.92 -6.93 7.65
N LEU A 88 -3.74 -6.71 7.07
CA LEU A 88 -3.62 -6.16 5.73
C LEU A 88 -3.94 -7.21 4.67
N PRO A 89 -4.53 -6.81 3.54
CA PRO A 89 -4.82 -7.75 2.46
C PRO A 89 -3.54 -8.18 1.76
N ILE A 90 -3.24 -9.48 1.81
CA ILE A 90 -2.01 -10.04 1.24
C ILE A 90 -2.34 -10.63 -0.12
N ASP A 91 -1.57 -10.26 -1.14
CA ASP A 91 -1.76 -10.77 -2.49
C ASP A 91 -0.54 -11.56 -2.96
N SER A 92 -0.80 -12.74 -3.52
CA SER A 92 0.23 -13.62 -4.07
C SER A 92 -0.13 -14.11 -5.47
N ALA A 93 -1.09 -13.48 -6.14
CA ALA A 93 -1.67 -13.97 -7.39
C ALA A 93 -0.69 -13.99 -8.56
N LEU A 94 0.30 -13.08 -8.58
CA LEU A 94 1.29 -13.00 -9.64
C LEU A 94 2.58 -13.70 -9.19
N SER A 95 2.59 -15.02 -9.24
CA SER A 95 3.76 -15.85 -8.85
C SER A 95 4.28 -15.47 -7.46
N GLY A 96 3.38 -15.26 -6.52
CA GLY A 96 3.70 -14.87 -5.15
C GLY A 96 3.70 -13.37 -4.91
N HIS A 97 3.56 -12.56 -5.94
CA HIS A 97 3.59 -11.10 -5.88
C HIS A 97 2.20 -10.49 -6.07
N SER A 98 2.10 -9.19 -5.80
CA SER A 98 0.87 -8.45 -6.08
C SER A 98 0.62 -8.37 -7.58
N ASP A 99 -0.63 -8.57 -7.98
CA ASP A 99 -1.06 -8.46 -9.37
C ASP A 99 -1.73 -7.09 -9.57
N LEU A 100 -1.17 -6.30 -10.47
CA LEU A 100 -1.71 -4.95 -10.74
C LEU A 100 -2.77 -4.95 -11.84
N GLU A 101 -2.86 -6.00 -12.64
CA GLU A 101 -3.77 -6.04 -13.78
C GLU A 101 -5.23 -5.82 -13.41
N PRO A 102 -5.75 -6.41 -12.31
CA PRO A 102 -7.13 -6.17 -11.93
C PRO A 102 -7.46 -4.69 -11.72
N PHE A 103 -6.49 -3.92 -11.22
CA PHE A 103 -6.70 -2.47 -11.02
C PHE A 103 -6.77 -1.74 -12.36
N SER A 104 -5.89 -2.11 -13.33
CA SER A 104 -5.95 -1.53 -14.67
C SER A 104 -7.27 -1.87 -15.36
N ARG A 105 -7.70 -3.13 -15.26
CA ARG A 105 -8.94 -3.59 -15.86
C ARG A 105 -10.15 -2.87 -15.29
N ASP A 106 -10.10 -2.55 -13.98
CA ASP A 106 -11.17 -1.86 -13.28
C ASP A 106 -11.16 -0.34 -13.49
N GLY A 107 -10.23 0.17 -14.30
CA GLY A 107 -10.20 1.59 -14.65
C GLY A 107 -9.39 2.46 -13.71
N TYR A 108 -8.54 1.87 -12.85
CA TYR A 108 -7.66 2.66 -12.00
C TYR A 108 -6.51 3.24 -12.82
N GLU A 109 -6.23 4.49 -12.57
CA GLU A 109 -5.00 5.14 -13.03
C GLU A 109 -3.90 4.76 -12.02
N ILE A 110 -2.75 4.25 -12.50
CA ILE A 110 -1.70 3.74 -11.61
C ILE A 110 -0.55 4.73 -11.53
N ILE A 111 -0.17 5.10 -10.31
CA ILE A 111 0.97 5.98 -10.05
C ILE A 111 1.97 5.25 -9.16
N LEU A 112 3.23 5.22 -9.57
CA LEU A 112 4.30 4.54 -8.84
C LEU A 112 5.09 5.52 -7.98
N PHE A 113 5.41 5.09 -6.78
CA PHE A 113 6.28 5.84 -5.86
C PHE A 113 7.49 5.00 -5.48
#